data_1b804caeb44dc52c32bd5710f21dd89a
#
_entry.id   1b804caeb44dc52c32bd5710f21dd89a
#
_cell.length_a   1.000
_cell.length_b   1.000
_cell.length_c   1.000
_cell.angle_alpha   90.00
_cell.angle_beta   90.00
_cell.angle_gamma   90.00
#
_symmetry.space_group_name_H-M   'P 1'
#
loop_
_entity.id
_entity.type
_entity.pdbx_description
1 polymer ?
#
loop_
_entity_poly.entity_id
_entity_poly.type
_entity_poly.pdbx_seq_one_letter_code
_entity_poly.pdbx_strand_id
1 'polypeptide(L)'
;MLKIPYNNLLLLFCSIVCAREALAAESTLERQQFKIGTYAIDAELARTAEERQRGLMFRESLAENQGMMFQFTQADHYCMWMKNTLIPLSIAFIDEHGKIINIEEMRANSEQTTCAKSKARYALEMNAGWYNQRQIMAGQKVDGLPLATNAQ
;
A
#
# COMPACT_ATOMS: atom_id res chain seq x y z
N MET A 1 67.65 -7.48 -4.51
CA MET A 1 66.68 -8.13 -3.58
C MET A 1 65.95 -7.05 -2.87
N LEU A 2 64.70 -6.76 -3.31
CA LEU A 2 63.84 -5.75 -2.70
C LEU A 2 62.79 -6.48 -1.86
N LYS A 3 62.81 -6.29 -0.54
CA LYS A 3 61.81 -6.82 0.39
C LYS A 3 60.61 -5.86 0.44
N ILE A 4 59.47 -6.30 0.00
CA ILE A 4 58.20 -5.60 0.14
C ILE A 4 57.62 -5.93 1.52
N PRO A 5 57.28 -4.92 2.38
CA PRO A 5 56.71 -5.20 3.70
C PRO A 5 55.24 -5.60 3.57
N TYR A 6 54.91 -6.68 4.25
CA TYR A 6 53.62 -7.41 4.25
C TYR A 6 52.43 -6.70 5.01
N ASN A 7 52.55 -5.39 5.27
CA ASN A 7 51.65 -4.74 6.24
C ASN A 7 50.52 -3.86 5.64
N ASN A 8 50.31 -3.85 4.32
CA ASN A 8 49.26 -3.00 3.71
C ASN A 8 48.11 -3.76 3.03
N LEU A 9 48.03 -5.09 3.19
CA LEU A 9 46.98 -5.87 2.55
C LEU A 9 45.74 -6.13 3.47
N LEU A 10 45.83 -5.76 4.77
CA LEU A 10 44.74 -6.04 5.73
C LEU A 10 43.76 -4.85 5.91
N LEU A 11 44.09 -3.67 5.38
CA LEU A 11 43.22 -2.48 5.55
C LEU A 11 42.25 -2.22 4.38
N LEU A 12 42.38 -2.96 3.27
CA LEU A 12 41.47 -2.78 2.11
C LEU A 12 40.25 -3.71 2.14
N PHE A 13 40.20 -4.70 3.02
CA PHE A 13 39.06 -5.63 3.11
C PHE A 13 37.97 -5.20 4.08
N CYS A 14 38.23 -4.20 4.94
CA CYS A 14 37.25 -3.78 5.95
C CYS A 14 36.27 -2.70 5.45
N SER A 15 36.53 -2.05 4.32
CA SER A 15 35.74 -0.94 3.80
C SER A 15 34.60 -1.36 2.83
N ILE A 16 34.55 -2.63 2.41
CA ILE A 16 33.57 -3.12 1.43
C ILE A 16 32.35 -3.79 2.12
N VAL A 17 32.47 -4.18 3.39
CA VAL A 17 31.41 -4.88 4.12
C VAL A 17 30.39 -3.91 4.76
N CYS A 18 30.78 -2.65 4.99
CA CYS A 18 29.90 -1.67 5.68
C CYS A 18 28.89 -0.95 4.78
N ALA A 19 28.93 -1.15 3.46
CA ALA A 19 28.05 -0.46 2.51
C ALA A 19 26.78 -1.25 2.12
N ARG A 20 26.55 -2.43 2.71
CA ARG A 20 25.44 -3.31 2.32
C ARG A 20 24.27 -3.36 3.31
N GLU A 21 24.35 -2.72 4.46
CA GLU A 21 23.30 -2.78 5.48
C GLU A 21 22.34 -1.58 5.53
N ALA A 22 22.50 -0.60 4.63
CA ALA A 22 21.64 0.59 4.60
C ALA A 22 20.45 0.47 3.63
N LEU A 23 20.18 -0.72 3.07
CA LEU A 23 19.16 -0.90 2.02
C LEU A 23 18.14 -1.98 2.40
N ALA A 24 17.48 -1.90 3.52
CA ALA A 24 16.24 -2.65 3.76
C ALA A 24 15.61 -2.32 5.11
N ALA A 25 15.12 -1.10 5.25
CA ALA A 25 14.00 -0.87 6.15
C ALA A 25 12.77 -0.53 5.31
N GLU A 26 12.47 -1.34 4.29
CA GLU A 26 11.09 -1.47 3.84
C GLU A 26 10.34 -2.14 5.00
N SER A 27 9.56 -1.36 5.74
CA SER A 27 8.60 -1.94 6.65
C SER A 27 7.68 -2.81 5.79
N THR A 28 7.91 -4.12 5.82
CA THR A 28 7.06 -5.07 5.11
C THR A 28 5.74 -5.11 5.87
N LEU A 29 4.77 -4.34 5.39
CA LEU A 29 3.41 -4.43 5.89
C LEU A 29 2.91 -5.87 5.71
N GLU A 30 2.08 -6.33 6.64
CA GLU A 30 1.39 -7.60 6.49
C GLU A 30 0.60 -7.61 5.18
N ARG A 31 0.67 -8.71 4.43
CA ARG A 31 -0.10 -8.89 3.19
C ARG A 31 -1.24 -9.87 3.43
N GLN A 32 -2.36 -9.59 2.80
CA GLN A 32 -3.55 -10.42 2.90
C GLN A 32 -4.23 -10.56 1.54
N GLN A 33 -4.84 -11.74 1.33
CA GLN A 33 -5.63 -12.03 0.13
C GLN A 33 -7.07 -11.57 0.30
N PHE A 34 -7.53 -10.82 -0.70
CA PHE A 34 -8.92 -10.37 -0.83
C PHE A 34 -9.51 -10.88 -2.14
N LYS A 35 -10.84 -10.83 -2.27
CA LYS A 35 -11.53 -11.14 -3.52
C LYS A 35 -12.63 -10.13 -3.80
N ILE A 36 -12.83 -9.81 -5.08
CA ILE A 36 -14.01 -9.13 -5.60
C ILE A 36 -14.53 -9.97 -6.76
N GLY A 37 -15.65 -10.67 -6.55
CA GLY A 37 -16.10 -11.69 -7.51
C GLY A 37 -15.05 -12.79 -7.71
N THR A 38 -14.56 -12.96 -8.95
CA THR A 38 -13.53 -13.95 -9.30
C THR A 38 -12.10 -13.43 -9.20
N TYR A 39 -11.90 -12.13 -8.97
CA TYR A 39 -10.59 -11.49 -8.96
C TYR A 39 -9.94 -11.58 -7.58
N ALA A 40 -8.78 -12.23 -7.53
CA ALA A 40 -7.94 -12.27 -6.34
C ALA A 40 -7.02 -11.04 -6.29
N ILE A 41 -6.85 -10.49 -5.10
CA ILE A 41 -6.05 -9.30 -4.80
C ILE A 41 -5.11 -9.64 -3.67
N ASP A 42 -3.84 -9.32 -3.82
CA ASP A 42 -2.82 -9.42 -2.78
C ASP A 42 -2.48 -8.02 -2.28
N ALA A 43 -3.05 -7.60 -1.16
CA ALA A 43 -2.88 -6.24 -0.67
C ALA A 43 -2.11 -6.18 0.65
N GLU A 44 -1.28 -5.15 0.78
CA GLU A 44 -0.67 -4.75 2.04
C GLU A 44 -1.74 -4.12 2.95
N LEU A 45 -1.63 -4.34 4.25
CA LEU A 45 -2.58 -3.82 5.24
C LEU A 45 -2.01 -2.59 5.95
N ALA A 46 -2.68 -1.46 5.82
CA ALA A 46 -2.40 -0.24 6.56
C ALA A 46 -3.41 -0.10 7.72
N ARG A 47 -2.97 -0.43 8.95
CA ARG A 47 -3.82 -0.49 10.16
C ARG A 47 -3.51 0.61 11.15
N THR A 48 -2.25 1.00 11.30
CA THR A 48 -1.86 2.10 12.19
C THR A 48 -2.05 3.45 11.53
N ALA A 49 -2.02 4.52 12.31
CA ALA A 49 -2.12 5.88 11.78
C ALA A 49 -0.94 6.21 10.86
N GLU A 50 0.27 5.77 11.24
CA GLU A 50 1.51 5.97 10.47
C GLU A 50 1.47 5.21 9.15
N GLU A 51 1.01 3.93 9.15
CA GLU A 51 0.87 3.13 7.94
C GLU A 51 -0.13 3.75 6.97
N ARG A 52 -1.29 4.18 7.48
CA ARG A 52 -2.31 4.86 6.65
C ARG A 52 -1.82 6.20 6.11
N GLN A 53 -1.06 6.97 6.92
CA GLN A 53 -0.49 8.23 6.48
C GLN A 53 0.56 8.03 5.39
N ARG A 54 1.39 7.00 5.50
CA ARG A 54 2.40 6.66 4.50
C ARG A 54 1.77 6.10 3.23
N GLY A 55 0.82 5.18 3.36
CA GLY A 55 0.16 4.53 2.21
C GLY A 55 1.17 4.03 1.18
N LEU A 56 0.90 4.27 -0.10
CA LEU A 56 1.76 3.93 -1.25
C LEU A 56 2.74 5.05 -1.65
N MET A 57 3.04 6.00 -0.74
CA MET A 57 4.02 7.06 -1.01
C MET A 57 5.37 6.48 -1.44
N PHE A 58 6.01 7.14 -2.41
CA PHE A 58 7.34 6.82 -2.96
C PHE A 58 7.44 5.47 -3.68
N ARG A 59 6.32 4.79 -3.93
CA ARG A 59 6.29 3.59 -4.77
C ARG A 59 6.41 3.98 -6.24
N GLU A 60 7.35 3.36 -6.94
CA GLU A 60 7.57 3.57 -8.37
C GLU A 60 6.70 2.65 -9.23
N SER A 61 6.24 1.54 -8.68
CA SER A 61 5.37 0.58 -9.36
C SER A 61 4.56 -0.26 -8.38
N LEU A 62 3.49 -0.86 -8.87
CA LEU A 62 2.65 -1.80 -8.17
C LEU A 62 2.32 -2.95 -9.13
N ALA A 63 2.51 -4.20 -8.73
CA ALA A 63 2.18 -5.34 -9.59
C ALA A 63 0.66 -5.38 -9.87
N GLU A 64 0.25 -6.01 -10.97
CA GLU A 64 -1.12 -5.92 -11.51
C GLU A 64 -2.23 -6.15 -10.48
N ASN A 65 -2.12 -7.22 -9.68
CA ASN A 65 -3.12 -7.57 -8.68
C ASN A 65 -2.67 -7.27 -7.25
N GLN A 66 -1.69 -6.39 -7.10
CA GLN A 66 -1.26 -5.88 -5.80
C GLN A 66 -1.93 -4.55 -5.49
N GLY A 67 -2.13 -4.30 -4.20
CA GLY A 67 -2.76 -3.09 -3.70
C GLY A 67 -2.40 -2.80 -2.26
N MET A 68 -3.09 -1.81 -1.69
CA MET A 68 -3.06 -1.51 -0.27
C MET A 68 -4.48 -1.38 0.27
N MET A 69 -4.75 -2.15 1.32
CA MET A 69 -6.00 -2.11 2.07
C MET A 69 -5.81 -1.25 3.33
N PHE A 70 -6.49 -0.14 3.37
CA PHE A 70 -6.57 0.73 4.55
C PHE A 70 -7.69 0.25 5.43
N GLN A 71 -7.39 -0.06 6.67
CA GLN A 71 -8.37 -0.39 7.71
C GLN A 71 -8.48 0.79 8.67
N PHE A 72 -9.66 1.43 8.70
CA PHE A 72 -9.93 2.51 9.63
C PHE A 72 -10.43 1.97 10.97
N THR A 73 -10.21 2.71 12.05
CA THR A 73 -10.61 2.28 13.41
C THR A 73 -12.12 2.27 13.61
N GLN A 74 -12.84 3.10 12.88
CA GLN A 74 -14.31 3.18 12.87
C GLN A 74 -14.81 3.51 11.48
N ALA A 75 -16.09 3.30 11.20
CA ALA A 75 -16.70 3.73 9.96
C ALA A 75 -17.00 5.23 10.00
N ASP A 76 -16.44 5.99 9.04
CA ASP A 76 -16.64 7.43 8.92
C ASP A 76 -16.46 7.92 7.47
N HIS A 77 -16.64 9.22 7.22
CA HIS A 77 -16.39 9.87 5.93
C HIS A 77 -14.89 10.16 5.78
N TYR A 78 -14.17 9.22 5.17
CA TYR A 78 -12.74 9.38 4.93
C TYR A 78 -12.45 9.97 3.57
N CYS A 79 -11.42 10.82 3.53
CA CYS A 79 -10.85 11.36 2.30
C CYS A 79 -9.38 10.96 2.21
N MET A 80 -8.94 10.61 1.01
CA MET A 80 -7.57 10.22 0.69
C MET A 80 -6.95 11.22 -0.27
N TRP A 81 -5.64 11.33 -0.29
CA TRP A 81 -4.87 12.19 -1.17
C TRP A 81 -3.70 11.43 -1.77
N MET A 82 -3.08 11.98 -2.82
CA MET A 82 -1.99 11.35 -3.56
C MET A 82 -0.64 12.06 -3.35
N LYS A 83 -0.48 12.81 -2.26
CA LYS A 83 0.79 13.48 -1.94
C LYS A 83 1.93 12.46 -1.89
N ASN A 84 3.03 12.74 -2.57
CA ASN A 84 4.20 11.86 -2.67
C ASN A 84 3.92 10.44 -3.23
N THR A 85 2.75 10.20 -3.82
CA THR A 85 2.42 8.93 -4.49
C THR A 85 2.73 9.06 -5.97
N LEU A 86 3.77 8.36 -6.43
CA LEU A 86 4.38 8.55 -7.74
C LEU A 86 3.60 7.90 -8.89
N ILE A 87 2.73 6.95 -8.57
CA ILE A 87 1.92 6.21 -9.54
C ILE A 87 0.45 6.61 -9.44
N PRO A 88 -0.29 6.68 -10.56
CA PRO A 88 -1.74 6.90 -10.52
C PRO A 88 -2.45 5.65 -9.96
N LEU A 89 -3.51 5.85 -9.19
CA LEU A 89 -4.23 4.79 -8.49
C LEU A 89 -5.73 4.91 -8.74
N SER A 90 -6.43 3.78 -8.60
CA SER A 90 -7.88 3.72 -8.39
C SER A 90 -8.15 3.35 -6.94
N ILE A 91 -9.10 3.99 -6.28
CA ILE A 91 -9.50 3.69 -4.91
C ILE A 91 -10.95 3.24 -4.84
N ALA A 92 -11.23 2.17 -4.10
CA ALA A 92 -12.57 1.76 -3.70
C ALA A 92 -12.75 2.04 -2.21
N PHE A 93 -13.75 2.85 -1.84
CA PHE A 93 -14.20 2.98 -0.46
C PHE A 93 -15.22 1.89 -0.15
N ILE A 94 -15.10 1.26 1.03
CA ILE A 94 -15.80 0.03 1.38
C ILE A 94 -16.41 0.22 2.78
N ASP A 95 -17.68 -0.15 2.94
CA ASP A 95 -18.39 -0.07 4.21
C ASP A 95 -17.96 -1.20 5.19
N GLU A 96 -18.51 -1.19 6.39
CA GLU A 96 -18.24 -2.19 7.42
C GLU A 96 -18.73 -3.60 7.09
N HIS A 97 -19.63 -3.73 6.10
CA HIS A 97 -20.16 -5.01 5.61
C HIS A 97 -19.41 -5.54 4.39
N GLY A 98 -18.38 -4.82 3.94
CA GLY A 98 -17.56 -5.17 2.79
C GLY A 98 -18.13 -4.74 1.45
N LYS A 99 -19.19 -3.92 1.42
CA LYS A 99 -19.77 -3.42 0.18
C LYS A 99 -19.05 -2.18 -0.31
N ILE A 100 -18.69 -2.15 -1.59
CA ILE A 100 -18.07 -0.99 -2.23
C ILE A 100 -19.10 0.15 -2.28
N ILE A 101 -18.73 1.30 -1.71
CA ILE A 101 -19.52 2.53 -1.66
C ILE A 101 -19.36 3.30 -2.97
N ASN A 102 -18.12 3.63 -3.33
CA ASN A 102 -17.73 4.31 -4.56
C ASN A 102 -16.30 3.95 -4.95
N ILE A 103 -15.99 4.11 -6.23
CA ILE A 103 -14.67 3.94 -6.82
C ILE A 103 -14.31 5.24 -7.51
N GLU A 104 -13.08 5.72 -7.31
CA GLU A 104 -12.59 6.98 -7.89
C GLU A 104 -11.18 6.78 -8.44
N GLU A 105 -10.83 7.53 -9.50
CA GLU A 105 -9.49 7.56 -10.06
C GLU A 105 -8.70 8.71 -9.44
N MET A 106 -7.46 8.45 -9.06
CA MET A 106 -6.59 9.41 -8.39
C MET A 106 -5.30 9.65 -9.19
N ARG A 107 -4.97 10.91 -9.41
CA ARG A 107 -3.76 11.30 -10.14
C ARG A 107 -2.54 11.29 -9.24
N ALA A 108 -1.42 10.77 -9.75
CA ALA A 108 -0.13 10.82 -9.05
C ALA A 108 0.22 12.24 -8.57
N ASN A 109 0.82 12.32 -7.39
CA ASN A 109 1.28 13.56 -6.75
C ASN A 109 0.21 14.66 -6.56
N SER A 110 -1.08 14.31 -6.64
CA SER A 110 -2.17 15.25 -6.42
C SER A 110 -2.42 15.48 -4.92
N GLU A 111 -2.59 16.73 -4.53
CA GLU A 111 -3.05 17.09 -3.18
C GLU A 111 -4.58 17.24 -3.10
N GLN A 112 -5.28 17.05 -4.21
CA GLN A 112 -6.73 17.00 -4.23
C GLN A 112 -7.22 15.79 -3.45
N THR A 113 -8.17 16.01 -2.55
CA THR A 113 -8.76 14.93 -1.78
C THR A 113 -9.85 14.19 -2.55
N THR A 114 -9.88 12.88 -2.40
CA THR A 114 -10.90 11.97 -2.93
C THR A 114 -11.61 11.32 -1.75
N CYS A 115 -12.93 11.43 -1.67
CA CYS A 115 -13.68 11.11 -0.47
C CYS A 115 -14.69 9.97 -0.67
N ALA A 116 -14.94 9.24 0.40
CA ALA A 116 -16.05 8.29 0.49
C ALA A 116 -17.40 9.00 0.44
N LYS A 117 -18.33 8.48 -0.37
CA LYS A 117 -19.70 9.04 -0.50
C LYS A 117 -20.61 8.71 0.69
N SER A 118 -20.21 7.75 1.51
CA SER A 118 -20.85 7.42 2.79
C SER A 118 -19.80 6.89 3.77
N LYS A 119 -20.20 6.45 4.97
CA LYS A 119 -19.27 5.95 5.98
C LYS A 119 -18.52 4.71 5.49
N ALA A 120 -17.22 4.82 5.33
CA ALA A 120 -16.31 3.75 4.95
C ALA A 120 -15.59 3.19 6.18
N ARG A 121 -15.42 1.89 6.23
CA ARG A 121 -14.59 1.18 7.23
C ARG A 121 -13.24 0.80 6.64
N TYR A 122 -13.18 0.66 5.30
CA TYR A 122 -11.98 0.30 4.55
C TYR A 122 -11.87 1.14 3.29
N ALA A 123 -10.65 1.21 2.76
CA ALA A 123 -10.38 1.67 1.41
C ALA A 123 -9.34 0.75 0.76
N LEU A 124 -9.52 0.41 -0.51
CA LEU A 124 -8.59 -0.43 -1.26
C LEU A 124 -8.05 0.35 -2.45
N GLU A 125 -6.73 0.59 -2.44
CA GLU A 125 -5.99 1.22 -3.53
C GLU A 125 -5.39 0.14 -4.44
N MET A 126 -5.58 0.31 -5.75
CA MET A 126 -5.08 -0.54 -6.82
C MET A 126 -4.46 0.34 -7.92
N ASN A 127 -3.75 -0.27 -8.87
CA ASN A 127 -3.32 0.45 -10.09
C ASN A 127 -4.49 1.18 -10.75
N ALA A 128 -4.23 2.35 -11.34
CA ALA A 128 -5.24 3.11 -12.06
C ALA A 128 -5.96 2.28 -13.13
N GLY A 129 -7.29 2.36 -13.17
CA GLY A 129 -8.13 1.61 -14.10
C GLY A 129 -8.36 0.15 -13.73
N TRP A 130 -7.78 -0.38 -12.66
CA TRP A 130 -7.88 -1.80 -12.28
C TRP A 130 -9.33 -2.27 -12.11
N TYR A 131 -10.17 -1.48 -11.46
CA TYR A 131 -11.59 -1.78 -11.26
C TYR A 131 -12.38 -1.71 -12.56
N ASN A 132 -12.16 -0.65 -13.35
CA ASN A 132 -12.86 -0.44 -14.62
C ASN A 132 -12.59 -1.56 -15.62
N GLN A 133 -11.33 -1.98 -15.78
CA GLN A 133 -10.94 -3.10 -16.67
C GLN A 133 -11.61 -4.43 -16.30
N ARG A 134 -12.03 -4.58 -15.04
CA ARG A 134 -12.67 -5.78 -14.49
C ARG A 134 -14.16 -5.63 -14.29
N GLN A 135 -14.73 -4.49 -14.74
CA GLN A 135 -16.15 -4.17 -14.59
C GLN A 135 -16.64 -4.23 -13.14
N ILE A 136 -15.73 -3.88 -12.21
CA ILE A 136 -16.03 -3.80 -10.79
C ILE A 136 -16.65 -2.44 -10.51
N MET A 137 -17.81 -2.43 -9.82
CA MET A 137 -18.62 -1.24 -9.58
C MET A 137 -19.03 -1.14 -8.10
N ALA A 138 -19.49 0.05 -7.72
CA ALA A 138 -20.14 0.25 -6.44
C ALA A 138 -21.30 -0.76 -6.24
N GLY A 139 -21.46 -1.21 -5.01
CA GLY A 139 -22.44 -2.24 -4.65
C GLY A 139 -21.92 -3.66 -4.62
N GLN A 140 -20.81 -3.96 -5.29
CA GLN A 140 -20.17 -5.28 -5.23
C GLN A 140 -19.47 -5.47 -3.87
N LYS A 141 -19.24 -6.74 -3.51
CA LYS A 141 -18.67 -7.10 -2.21
C LYS A 141 -17.18 -7.46 -2.33
N VAL A 142 -16.42 -7.02 -1.34
CA VAL A 142 -15.03 -7.42 -1.09
C VAL A 142 -15.05 -8.50 -0.01
N ASP A 143 -14.53 -9.67 -0.33
CA ASP A 143 -14.38 -10.78 0.59
C ASP A 143 -12.95 -10.83 1.17
N GLY A 144 -12.82 -11.43 2.36
CA GLY A 144 -11.54 -11.56 3.07
C GLY A 144 -11.19 -10.38 3.97
N LEU A 145 -12.11 -9.43 4.16
CA LEU A 145 -11.86 -8.29 5.05
C LEU A 145 -11.64 -8.76 6.49
N PRO A 146 -10.72 -8.11 7.24
CA PRO A 146 -10.55 -8.39 8.66
C PRO A 146 -11.89 -8.16 9.38
N LEU A 147 -12.26 -9.10 10.24
CA LEU A 147 -13.44 -8.91 11.09
C LEU A 147 -13.25 -7.62 11.90
N ALA A 148 -14.28 -6.82 12.00
CA ALA A 148 -14.28 -5.67 12.89
C ALA A 148 -14.04 -6.20 14.31
N THR A 149 -12.81 -6.04 14.82
CA THR A 149 -12.57 -6.23 16.24
C THR A 149 -13.33 -5.10 16.93
N ASN A 150 -14.44 -5.44 17.56
CA ASN A 150 -15.08 -4.55 18.50
C ASN A 150 -14.04 -4.22 19.56
N ALA A 151 -13.46 -3.01 19.49
CA ALA A 151 -12.65 -2.49 20.58
C ALA A 151 -13.59 -2.42 21.80
N GLN A 152 -13.33 -3.30 22.76
CA GLN A 152 -13.92 -3.21 24.10
C GLN A 152 -13.29 -2.04 24.84
#